data_b094be03822f3e4c5c9efc7a66c96f35
#
_entry.id   b094be03822f3e4c5c9efc7a66c96f35
#
_cell.length_a   1.000
_cell.length_b   1.000
_cell.length_c   1.000
_cell.angle_alpha   90.00
_cell.angle_beta   90.00
_cell.angle_gamma   90.00
#
_symmetry.space_group_name_H-M   'P 1'
#
loop_
_entity.id
_entity.type
_entity.pdbx_description
1 polymer ?
#
loop_
_entity_poly.entity_id
_entity_poly.type
_entity_poly.pdbx_seq_one_letter_code
_entity_poly.pdbx_strand_id
1 'polypeptide(L)'
;MKTVKFTNGYKKEPTLEREYDFNDIAIITRAAPAKIYGFRDRGALTPGYKADIAVYDINPNEIDPSRQYAEIEKGFSLADYTIKDGQILVKDKEIVKVKESQNMWVNVQGYEHEEQNVINKIMPFFTQYYSVKWENYPVHDHYVSNPIRIDVKR
;
A
#
# COMPACT_ATOMS: atom_id res chain seq x y z
N MET A 1 -13.52 20.83 10.44
CA MET A 1 -13.88 19.78 9.44
C MET A 1 -15.37 19.87 9.13
N LYS A 2 -15.80 20.06 7.88
CA LYS A 2 -17.21 20.09 7.52
C LYS A 2 -17.72 18.65 7.43
N THR A 3 -18.60 18.27 8.32
CA THR A 3 -19.29 16.98 8.32
C THR A 3 -20.11 16.85 7.03
N VAL A 4 -19.71 15.95 6.14
CA VAL A 4 -20.53 15.62 4.98
C VAL A 4 -21.72 14.79 5.48
N LYS A 5 -22.92 15.40 5.49
CA LYS A 5 -24.15 14.68 5.78
C LYS A 5 -24.56 13.91 4.51
N PHE A 6 -24.34 12.61 4.49
CA PHE A 6 -25.01 11.76 3.52
C PHE A 6 -26.47 11.60 3.93
N THR A 7 -27.36 12.27 3.23
CA THR A 7 -28.81 12.06 3.37
C THR A 7 -29.21 11.00 2.35
N ASN A 8 -29.54 9.82 2.81
CA ASN A 8 -30.52 8.86 2.29
C ASN A 8 -30.15 7.44 2.73
N GLY A 9 -30.70 7.04 3.88
CA GLY A 9 -30.83 5.62 4.23
C GLY A 9 -29.56 4.90 4.75
N TYR A 10 -28.42 5.54 4.78
CA TYR A 10 -27.23 4.96 5.41
C TYR A 10 -27.26 5.16 6.93
N LYS A 11 -26.96 4.09 7.68
CA LYS A 11 -26.76 4.21 9.13
C LYS A 11 -25.67 5.25 9.36
N LYS A 12 -25.93 6.17 10.31
CA LYS A 12 -24.95 7.15 10.75
C LYS A 12 -23.72 6.39 11.27
N GLU A 13 -22.65 6.40 10.50
CA GLU A 13 -21.42 5.82 10.98
C GLU A 13 -20.86 6.65 12.14
N PRO A 14 -20.23 6.01 13.14
CA PRO A 14 -19.63 6.73 14.25
C PRO A 14 -18.57 7.69 13.70
N THR A 15 -18.65 8.94 14.12
CA THR A 15 -17.65 9.95 13.79
C THR A 15 -16.37 9.61 14.55
N LEU A 16 -15.24 9.51 13.86
CA LEU A 16 -13.96 9.40 14.55
C LEU A 16 -13.68 10.70 15.30
N GLU A 17 -13.37 10.59 16.59
CA GLU A 17 -13.12 11.73 17.47
C GLU A 17 -11.66 12.22 17.38
N ARG A 18 -10.78 11.48 16.72
CA ARG A 18 -9.39 11.84 16.52
C ARG A 18 -8.97 11.77 15.06
N GLU A 19 -7.99 12.57 14.68
CA GLU A 19 -7.29 12.47 13.41
C GLU A 19 -6.18 11.42 13.51
N TYR A 20 -5.68 10.96 12.35
CA TYR A 20 -4.51 10.09 12.29
C TYR A 20 -3.25 10.86 12.70
N ASP A 21 -2.45 10.27 13.55
CA ASP A 21 -1.07 10.73 13.79
C ASP A 21 -0.09 10.13 12.78
N PHE A 22 1.17 10.54 12.82
CA PHE A 22 2.19 10.05 11.89
C PHE A 22 2.47 8.55 12.05
N ASN A 23 2.30 7.99 13.25
CA ASN A 23 2.44 6.57 13.47
C ASN A 23 1.30 5.79 12.83
N ASP A 24 0.05 6.26 12.97
CA ASP A 24 -1.11 5.68 12.29
C ASP A 24 -0.89 5.69 10.77
N ILE A 25 -0.42 6.81 10.22
CA ILE A 25 -0.13 6.95 8.79
C ILE A 25 0.95 5.94 8.37
N ALA A 26 2.01 5.78 9.12
CA ALA A 26 3.06 4.81 8.84
C ALA A 26 2.52 3.36 8.87
N ILE A 27 1.68 3.03 9.85
CA ILE A 27 1.04 1.71 9.92
C ILE A 27 0.15 1.46 8.71
N ILE A 28 -0.76 2.39 8.38
CA ILE A 28 -1.73 2.23 7.30
C ILE A 28 -1.05 2.16 5.93
N THR A 29 0.01 2.93 5.73
CA THR A 29 0.67 3.04 4.42
C THR A 29 1.84 2.09 4.23
N ARG A 30 2.38 1.46 5.26
CA ARG A 30 3.58 0.60 5.20
C ARG A 30 3.36 -0.77 5.84
N ALA A 31 3.15 -0.82 7.16
CA ALA A 31 3.09 -2.09 7.89
C ALA A 31 1.84 -2.91 7.54
N ALA A 32 0.68 -2.29 7.48
CA ALA A 32 -0.57 -2.98 7.16
C ALA A 32 -0.58 -3.54 5.72
N PRO A 33 -0.23 -2.79 4.66
CA PRO A 33 -0.11 -3.35 3.32
C PRO A 33 0.89 -4.50 3.23
N ALA A 34 2.07 -4.37 3.85
CA ALA A 34 3.06 -5.44 3.87
C ALA A 34 2.48 -6.72 4.49
N LYS A 35 1.76 -6.60 5.61
CA LYS A 35 1.09 -7.72 6.27
C LYS A 35 -0.03 -8.31 5.43
N ILE A 36 -0.86 -7.48 4.79
CA ILE A 36 -1.98 -7.91 3.93
C ILE A 36 -1.46 -8.73 2.74
N TYR A 37 -0.37 -8.26 2.11
CA TYR A 37 0.26 -8.97 1.00
C TYR A 37 1.18 -10.11 1.43
N GLY A 38 1.28 -10.42 2.74
CA GLY A 38 2.07 -11.53 3.26
C GLY A 38 3.59 -11.32 3.24
N PHE A 39 4.06 -10.11 3.08
CA PHE A 39 5.48 -9.81 3.19
C PHE A 39 5.95 -9.95 4.65
N ARG A 40 6.98 -10.74 4.88
CA ARG A 40 7.50 -11.05 6.22
C ARG A 40 8.79 -10.32 6.56
N ASP A 41 9.39 -9.65 5.60
CA ASP A 41 10.72 -9.06 5.68
C ASP A 41 10.75 -7.54 5.41
N ARG A 42 9.59 -6.88 5.40
CA ARG A 42 9.49 -5.45 5.08
C ARG A 42 8.24 -4.81 5.70
N GLY A 43 8.11 -3.50 5.57
CA GLY A 43 6.97 -2.71 6.05
C GLY A 43 7.15 -2.16 7.47
N ALA A 44 8.26 -2.50 8.16
CA ALA A 44 8.61 -1.96 9.46
C ALA A 44 10.13 -1.85 9.61
N LEU A 45 10.58 -0.98 10.50
CA LEU A 45 11.99 -0.85 10.89
C LEU A 45 12.28 -1.85 12.01
N THR A 46 12.60 -3.09 11.62
CA THR A 46 12.85 -4.20 12.54
C THR A 46 14.15 -4.90 12.17
N PRO A 47 14.99 -5.28 13.14
CA PRO A 47 16.19 -6.06 12.87
C PRO A 47 15.89 -7.33 12.06
N GLY A 48 16.64 -7.56 10.98
CA GLY A 48 16.43 -8.67 10.07
C GLY A 48 15.48 -8.37 8.90
N TYR A 49 14.80 -7.23 8.89
CA TYR A 49 14.00 -6.77 7.75
C TYR A 49 14.90 -6.08 6.71
N LYS A 50 14.40 -6.02 5.47
CA LYS A 50 15.04 -5.26 4.40
C LYS A 50 15.08 -3.79 4.76
N ALA A 51 16.23 -3.18 4.54
CA ALA A 51 16.42 -1.76 4.76
C ALA A 51 15.85 -0.95 3.57
N ASP A 52 14.52 -0.87 3.52
CA ASP A 52 13.75 -0.05 2.59
C ASP A 52 13.22 1.15 3.40
N ILE A 53 13.92 2.29 3.36
CA ILE A 53 13.71 3.41 4.27
C ILE A 53 13.61 4.70 3.46
N ALA A 54 12.64 5.56 3.79
CA ALA A 54 12.58 6.94 3.36
C ALA A 54 12.66 7.86 4.57
N VAL A 55 13.50 8.89 4.48
CA VAL A 55 13.69 9.91 5.52
C VAL A 55 13.20 11.24 4.96
N TYR A 56 12.39 11.93 5.74
CA TYR A 56 11.80 13.21 5.37
C TYR A 56 12.15 14.27 6.40
N ASP A 57 12.31 15.50 5.95
CA ASP A 57 12.54 16.68 6.79
C ASP A 57 11.20 17.16 7.38
N ILE A 58 10.69 16.38 8.32
CA ILE A 58 9.45 16.67 9.04
C ILE A 58 9.58 16.26 10.49
N ASN A 59 9.31 17.18 11.41
CA ASN A 59 9.31 16.88 12.84
C ASN A 59 7.88 16.59 13.31
N PRO A 60 7.54 15.33 13.63
CA PRO A 60 6.20 14.95 14.05
C PRO A 60 5.75 15.58 15.37
N ASN A 61 6.69 16.12 16.18
CA ASN A 61 6.37 16.78 17.43
C ASN A 61 6.02 18.27 17.27
N GLU A 62 6.28 18.84 16.08
CA GLU A 62 6.08 20.26 15.77
C GLU A 62 4.92 20.49 14.81
N ILE A 63 4.39 19.44 14.22
CA ILE A 63 3.33 19.49 13.22
C ILE A 63 2.06 18.83 13.74
N ASP A 64 0.97 19.59 13.73
CA ASP A 64 -0.38 19.06 13.95
C ASP A 64 -0.96 18.53 12.63
N PRO A 65 -1.05 17.20 12.44
CA PRO A 65 -1.53 16.61 11.19
C PRO A 65 -3.00 16.94 10.89
N SER A 66 -3.76 17.41 11.88
CA SER A 66 -5.17 17.78 11.69
C SER A 66 -5.36 19.21 11.15
N ARG A 67 -4.32 20.04 11.13
CA ARG A 67 -4.40 21.47 10.81
C ARG A 67 -3.38 21.95 9.80
N GLN A 68 -2.18 21.38 9.81
CA GLN A 68 -1.03 21.87 9.03
C GLN A 68 -0.79 21.03 7.77
N TYR A 69 -1.82 20.92 6.92
CA TYR A 69 -1.75 20.07 5.71
C TYR A 69 -0.70 20.54 4.70
N ALA A 70 -0.49 21.85 4.58
CA ALA A 70 0.49 22.40 3.64
C ALA A 70 1.94 22.06 4.06
N GLU A 71 2.22 22.10 5.36
CA GLU A 71 3.51 21.70 5.92
C GLU A 71 3.76 20.20 5.74
N ILE A 72 2.71 19.38 5.91
CA ILE A 72 2.78 17.93 5.68
C ILE A 72 3.04 17.63 4.21
N GLU A 73 2.27 18.22 3.30
CA GLU A 73 2.46 18.08 1.86
C GLU A 73 3.89 18.47 1.45
N LYS A 74 4.37 19.61 1.92
CA LYS A 74 5.73 20.08 1.67
C LYS A 74 6.77 19.11 2.24
N GLY A 75 6.60 18.67 3.48
CA GLY A 75 7.55 17.77 4.15
C GLY A 75 7.66 16.39 3.47
N PHE A 76 6.57 15.87 2.93
CA PHE A 76 6.55 14.59 2.22
C PHE A 76 6.75 14.70 0.70
N SER A 77 6.86 15.89 0.13
CA SER A 77 6.99 16.07 -1.32
C SER A 77 8.26 15.46 -1.89
N LEU A 78 9.36 15.45 -1.11
CA LEU A 78 10.64 14.88 -1.52
C LEU A 78 11.40 14.36 -0.30
N ALA A 79 11.84 13.11 -0.37
CA ALA A 79 12.62 12.50 0.69
C ALA A 79 14.06 13.03 0.70
N ASP A 80 14.61 13.33 1.87
CA ASP A 80 16.03 13.65 2.04
C ASP A 80 16.91 12.45 1.75
N TYR A 81 16.46 11.26 2.20
CA TYR A 81 17.12 10.00 1.88
C TYR A 81 16.09 8.97 1.45
N THR A 82 16.44 8.21 0.42
CA THR A 82 15.75 6.98 0.06
C THR A 82 16.76 5.85 0.02
N ILE A 83 16.53 4.83 0.82
CA ILE A 83 17.36 3.65 0.95
C ILE A 83 16.55 2.45 0.47
N LYS A 84 17.13 1.65 -0.40
CA LYS A 84 16.53 0.43 -0.95
C LYS A 84 17.48 -0.76 -0.80
N ASP A 85 17.05 -1.80 -0.10
CA ASP A 85 17.90 -2.96 0.25
C ASP A 85 19.25 -2.52 0.86
N GLY A 86 19.25 -1.50 1.72
CA GLY A 86 20.46 -0.96 2.35
C GLY A 86 21.33 -0.06 1.46
N GLN A 87 20.94 0.21 0.22
CA GLN A 87 21.66 1.11 -0.68
C GLN A 87 20.99 2.48 -0.74
N ILE A 88 21.76 3.54 -0.58
CA ILE A 88 21.28 4.92 -0.72
C ILE A 88 21.05 5.21 -2.21
N LEU A 89 19.81 5.52 -2.57
CA LEU A 89 19.41 5.93 -3.92
C LEU A 89 19.19 7.42 -4.04
N VAL A 90 18.67 8.05 -2.97
CA VAL A 90 18.48 9.49 -2.84
C VAL A 90 19.27 9.95 -1.61
N LYS A 91 20.00 11.04 -1.74
CA LYS A 91 20.71 11.71 -0.66
C LYS A 91 20.58 13.22 -0.84
N ASP A 92 20.26 13.92 0.23
CA ASP A 92 20.10 15.39 0.23
C ASP A 92 19.12 15.86 -0.89
N LYS A 93 18.03 15.11 -1.06
CA LYS A 93 16.96 15.31 -2.09
C LYS A 93 17.42 15.08 -3.54
N GLU A 94 18.62 14.59 -3.77
CA GLU A 94 19.16 14.30 -5.10
C GLU A 94 19.30 12.79 -5.35
N ILE A 95 19.01 12.37 -6.58
CA ILE A 95 19.19 10.98 -6.98
C ILE A 95 20.71 10.73 -7.18
N VAL A 96 21.29 9.93 -6.28
CA VAL A 96 22.73 9.57 -6.33
C VAL A 96 22.97 8.22 -6.97
N LYS A 97 21.94 7.37 -7.05
CA LYS A 97 22.02 6.04 -7.66
C LYS A 97 20.68 5.61 -8.20
N VAL A 98 20.70 4.95 -9.34
CA VAL A 98 19.53 4.25 -9.90
C VAL A 98 19.72 2.75 -9.69
N LYS A 99 18.69 2.05 -9.25
CA LYS A 99 18.67 0.60 -9.10
C LYS A 99 17.57 0.03 -9.99
N GLU A 100 17.88 -1.03 -10.71
CA GLU A 100 16.85 -1.79 -11.41
C GLU A 100 15.83 -2.32 -10.42
N SER A 101 14.56 -2.10 -10.71
CA SER A 101 13.45 -2.63 -9.92
C SER A 101 13.10 -4.04 -10.38
N GLN A 102 12.63 -4.86 -9.45
CA GLN A 102 12.06 -6.16 -9.75
C GLN A 102 10.58 -6.15 -9.38
N ASN A 103 9.77 -6.72 -10.24
CA ASN A 103 8.36 -6.95 -9.93
C ASN A 103 8.23 -8.08 -8.89
N MET A 104 7.35 -7.90 -7.92
CA MET A 104 7.03 -8.94 -6.96
C MET A 104 5.65 -9.49 -7.29
N TRP A 105 5.59 -10.82 -7.47
CA TRP A 105 4.35 -11.54 -7.69
C TRP A 105 4.00 -12.35 -6.45
N VAL A 106 2.92 -11.98 -5.80
CA VAL A 106 2.42 -12.73 -4.64
C VAL A 106 1.54 -13.87 -5.13
N ASN A 107 1.94 -15.09 -4.84
CA ASN A 107 1.20 -16.32 -5.13
C ASN A 107 0.57 -16.85 -3.84
N VAL A 108 -0.74 -16.74 -3.73
CA VAL A 108 -1.50 -17.21 -2.56
C VAL A 108 -1.87 -18.67 -2.77
N GLN A 109 -1.42 -19.54 -1.86
CA GLN A 109 -1.65 -20.97 -1.96
C GLN A 109 -2.75 -21.44 -0.99
N GLY A 110 -3.52 -22.44 -1.41
CA GLY A 110 -4.48 -23.13 -0.55
C GLY A 110 -5.87 -22.51 -0.52
N TYR A 111 -6.22 -21.69 -1.51
CA TYR A 111 -7.51 -21.03 -1.62
C TYR A 111 -8.30 -21.39 -2.88
N GLU A 112 -7.86 -22.38 -3.64
CA GLU A 112 -8.46 -22.71 -4.94
C GLU A 112 -9.95 -23.05 -4.82
N HIS A 113 -10.35 -23.71 -3.74
CA HIS A 113 -11.75 -24.04 -3.51
C HIS A 113 -12.57 -22.80 -3.14
N GLU A 114 -12.07 -21.97 -2.24
CA GLU A 114 -12.71 -20.69 -1.84
C GLU A 114 -12.77 -19.72 -3.01
N GLU A 115 -11.70 -19.62 -3.79
CA GLU A 115 -11.64 -18.79 -4.98
C GLU A 115 -12.71 -19.21 -5.98
N GLN A 116 -12.81 -20.51 -6.29
CA GLN A 116 -13.84 -21.01 -7.21
C GLN A 116 -15.26 -20.74 -6.69
N ASN A 117 -15.50 -20.84 -5.38
CA ASN A 117 -16.79 -20.51 -4.79
C ASN A 117 -17.13 -19.02 -4.96
N VAL A 118 -16.15 -18.13 -4.81
CA VAL A 118 -16.33 -16.67 -5.01
C VAL A 118 -16.60 -16.38 -6.48
N ILE A 119 -15.81 -16.95 -7.38
CA ILE A 119 -15.99 -16.80 -8.84
C ILE A 119 -17.38 -17.24 -9.24
N ASN A 120 -17.83 -18.41 -8.83
CA ASN A 120 -19.16 -18.94 -9.15
C ASN A 120 -20.30 -18.04 -8.67
N LYS A 121 -20.13 -17.32 -7.56
CA LYS A 121 -21.12 -16.37 -7.05
C LYS A 121 -21.10 -15.03 -7.81
N ILE A 122 -19.95 -14.58 -8.25
CA ILE A 122 -19.77 -13.28 -8.91
C ILE A 122 -20.08 -13.37 -10.40
N MET A 123 -19.73 -14.45 -11.09
CA MET A 123 -19.83 -14.58 -12.54
C MET A 123 -21.20 -14.27 -13.12
N PRO A 124 -22.34 -14.70 -12.52
CA PRO A 124 -23.66 -14.36 -13.06
C PRO A 124 -23.89 -12.84 -13.13
N PHE A 125 -23.50 -12.12 -12.07
CA PHE A 125 -23.60 -10.65 -12.02
C PHE A 125 -22.59 -9.99 -12.94
N PHE A 126 -21.35 -10.50 -12.96
CA PHE A 126 -20.29 -9.97 -13.82
C PHE A 126 -20.72 -10.03 -15.29
N THR A 127 -21.19 -11.18 -15.75
CA THR A 127 -21.62 -11.39 -17.14
C THR A 127 -22.85 -10.53 -17.50
N GLN A 128 -23.71 -10.23 -16.54
CA GLN A 128 -24.88 -9.41 -16.76
C GLN A 128 -24.56 -7.91 -16.92
N TYR A 129 -23.59 -7.40 -16.15
CA TYR A 129 -23.37 -5.96 -16.02
C TYR A 129 -22.10 -5.45 -16.73
N TYR A 130 -21.16 -6.33 -17.09
CA TYR A 130 -19.89 -5.94 -17.69
C TYR A 130 -19.75 -6.48 -19.12
N SER A 131 -19.29 -5.62 -20.03
CA SER A 131 -19.02 -5.97 -21.42
C SER A 131 -17.63 -6.60 -21.61
N VAL A 132 -16.76 -6.49 -20.60
CA VAL A 132 -15.39 -7.04 -20.62
C VAL A 132 -15.43 -8.49 -20.18
N LYS A 133 -14.69 -9.37 -20.82
CA LYS A 133 -14.60 -10.78 -20.42
C LYS A 133 -13.75 -10.91 -19.16
N TRP A 134 -14.13 -11.87 -18.29
CA TRP A 134 -13.39 -12.18 -17.06
C TRP A 134 -11.94 -12.54 -17.34
N GLU A 135 -11.68 -13.29 -18.41
CA GLU A 135 -10.35 -13.73 -18.83
C GLU A 135 -9.40 -12.58 -19.20
N ASN A 136 -9.93 -11.37 -19.37
CA ASN A 136 -9.10 -10.19 -19.64
C ASN A 136 -8.50 -9.55 -18.37
N TYR A 137 -8.92 -9.96 -17.18
CA TYR A 137 -8.42 -9.41 -15.92
C TYR A 137 -7.12 -10.04 -15.42
N PRO A 138 -6.86 -11.34 -15.60
CA PRO A 138 -5.58 -11.90 -15.18
C PRO A 138 -4.41 -11.22 -15.88
N VAL A 139 -3.41 -10.84 -15.11
CA VAL A 139 -2.14 -10.34 -15.67
C VAL A 139 -1.33 -11.53 -16.13
N HIS A 140 -1.12 -11.64 -17.43
CA HIS A 140 -0.33 -12.74 -18.00
C HIS A 140 1.14 -12.58 -17.69
N ASP A 141 1.85 -13.69 -17.49
CA ASP A 141 3.28 -13.73 -17.14
C ASP A 141 4.17 -12.92 -18.08
N HIS A 142 3.80 -12.81 -19.36
CA HIS A 142 4.59 -12.05 -20.34
C HIS A 142 4.51 -10.52 -20.18
N TYR A 143 3.55 -10.01 -19.39
CA TYR A 143 3.49 -8.58 -19.05
C TYR A 143 4.39 -8.20 -17.89
N VAL A 144 4.93 -9.17 -17.16
CA VAL A 144 5.74 -8.95 -15.97
C VAL A 144 7.13 -9.51 -16.22
N SER A 145 8.09 -8.63 -16.49
CA SER A 145 9.47 -9.07 -16.69
C SER A 145 10.10 -9.53 -15.38
N ASN A 146 10.64 -10.75 -15.39
CA ASN A 146 11.51 -11.30 -14.32
C ASN A 146 10.92 -11.15 -12.89
N PRO A 147 9.69 -11.61 -12.61
CA PRO A 147 9.08 -11.41 -11.30
C PRO A 147 9.76 -12.26 -10.22
N ILE A 148 9.98 -11.67 -9.05
CA ILE A 148 10.23 -12.42 -7.83
C ILE A 148 8.90 -13.02 -7.38
N ARG A 149 8.78 -14.34 -7.35
CA ARG A 149 7.58 -15.03 -6.84
C ARG A 149 7.68 -15.18 -5.32
N ILE A 150 6.64 -14.75 -4.62
CA ILE A 150 6.53 -14.86 -3.16
C ILE A 150 5.32 -15.76 -2.88
N ASP A 151 5.59 -16.97 -2.42
CA ASP A 151 4.52 -17.87 -2.01
C ASP A 151 4.06 -17.52 -0.60
N VAL A 152 2.78 -17.25 -0.47
CA VAL A 152 2.12 -16.97 0.80
C VAL A 152 1.15 -18.10 1.11
N LYS A 153 1.35 -18.76 2.24
CA LYS A 153 0.44 -19.76 2.80
C LYS A 153 -0.33 -19.13 3.96
N ARG A 154 -1.57 -19.55 4.09
CA ARG A 154 -2.41 -19.21 5.22
C ARG A 154 -1.83 -19.74 6.54
#